data_d43e9f78e15420bb4e1049734094dd0a
#
_entry.id   d43e9f78e15420bb4e1049734094dd0a
#
_cell.length_a   1.000
_cell.length_b   1.000
_cell.length_c   1.000
_cell.angle_alpha   90.00
_cell.angle_beta   90.00
_cell.angle_gamma   90.00
#
_symmetry.space_group_name_H-M   'P 1'
#
loop_
_entity.id
_entity.type
_entity.pdbx_description
1 polymer ?
#
loop_
_entity_poly.entity_id
_entity_poly.type
_entity_poly.pdbx_seq_one_letter_code
_entity_poly.pdbx_strand_id
1 'polypeptide(L)'
;MNDLITRELDQGLLTLAFNRPDKLNALNTAMYQQLGDLLLAAGEDPGVDAIIITGGAHCFTAGNDLRDFLDNPPTDLDSPVFRLMRVVMGLDKPLIAAVSGAAIGIGATLLLHCDQVLVSRSTKLRMPFAPLGVCPEFGSSLLLPSLLGQARAAGLLLGNVLLDGEQAVAWGLANELHEDGEQCLAAARKLARQLQTYPQAALRISKRLMKDSQRAELEATVARESQLFIECLRTEEARAVLQRLIKD
;
A
#
# COMPACT_ATOMS: atom_id res chain seq x y z
N MET A 1 9.08 -23.65 -4.53
CA MET A 1 7.93 -22.71 -4.41
C MET A 1 8.42 -21.37 -4.90
N ASN A 2 7.72 -20.71 -5.81
CA ASN A 2 8.10 -19.34 -6.19
C ASN A 2 7.81 -18.41 -5.00
N ASP A 3 8.75 -17.51 -4.71
CA ASP A 3 8.56 -16.50 -3.67
C ASP A 3 7.37 -15.59 -4.04
N LEU A 4 6.43 -15.40 -3.12
CA LEU A 4 5.26 -14.55 -3.32
C LEU A 4 5.62 -13.05 -3.37
N ILE A 5 6.73 -12.69 -2.74
CA ILE A 5 7.38 -11.38 -2.83
C ILE A 5 8.82 -11.63 -3.29
N THR A 6 9.19 -11.14 -4.46
CA THR A 6 10.58 -11.19 -4.89
C THR A 6 11.39 -10.07 -4.25
N ARG A 7 12.67 -10.34 -4.01
CA ARG A 7 13.61 -9.43 -3.36
C ARG A 7 14.86 -9.27 -4.23
N GLU A 8 15.20 -8.04 -4.54
CA GLU A 8 16.44 -7.66 -5.20
C GLU A 8 17.13 -6.58 -4.37
N LEU A 9 18.35 -6.82 -3.92
CA LEU A 9 19.19 -5.82 -3.25
C LEU A 9 20.38 -5.51 -4.15
N ASP A 10 20.44 -4.26 -4.62
CA ASP A 10 21.51 -3.77 -5.46
C ASP A 10 22.05 -2.46 -4.87
N GLN A 11 23.33 -2.47 -4.47
CA GLN A 11 24.04 -1.30 -3.94
C GLN A 11 23.21 -0.46 -2.95
N GLY A 12 22.58 -1.10 -1.95
CA GLY A 12 21.78 -0.43 -0.93
C GLY A 12 20.34 -0.08 -1.35
N LEU A 13 19.96 -0.31 -2.60
CA LEU A 13 18.58 -0.21 -3.05
C LEU A 13 17.89 -1.57 -2.97
N LEU A 14 16.89 -1.69 -2.11
CA LEU A 14 16.05 -2.87 -2.00
C LEU A 14 14.78 -2.71 -2.84
N THR A 15 14.57 -3.59 -3.82
CA THR A 15 13.31 -3.70 -4.56
C THR A 15 12.53 -4.91 -4.08
N LEU A 16 11.31 -4.68 -3.61
CA LEU A 16 10.33 -5.72 -3.24
C LEU A 16 9.20 -5.71 -4.27
N ALA A 17 9.03 -6.84 -4.96
CA ALA A 17 7.97 -6.93 -5.97
C ALA A 17 6.97 -8.03 -5.61
N PHE A 18 5.68 -7.70 -5.66
CA PHE A 18 4.61 -8.69 -5.60
C PHE A 18 4.74 -9.65 -6.77
N ASN A 19 4.69 -10.95 -6.51
CA ASN A 19 4.94 -11.99 -7.50
C ASN A 19 3.89 -13.10 -7.47
N ARG A 20 2.65 -12.69 -7.72
CA ARG A 20 1.49 -13.57 -7.85
C ARG A 20 0.63 -13.15 -9.05
N PRO A 21 1.22 -13.13 -10.27
CA PRO A 21 0.61 -12.55 -11.45
C PRO A 21 -0.69 -13.25 -11.88
N ASP A 22 -0.81 -14.55 -11.62
CA ASP A 22 -2.01 -15.38 -11.88
C ASP A 22 -3.24 -14.93 -11.07
N LYS A 23 -3.03 -14.16 -9.99
CA LYS A 23 -4.04 -13.56 -9.12
C LYS A 23 -3.98 -12.03 -9.10
N LEU A 24 -3.41 -11.41 -10.14
CA LEU A 24 -3.21 -9.96 -10.21
C LEU A 24 -2.55 -9.40 -8.94
N ASN A 25 -1.59 -10.14 -8.39
CA ASN A 25 -0.89 -9.81 -7.15
C ASN A 25 -1.82 -9.59 -5.93
N ALA A 26 -3.00 -10.24 -5.88
CA ALA A 26 -3.87 -10.20 -4.72
C ALA A 26 -3.15 -10.74 -3.48
N LEU A 27 -3.21 -9.98 -2.38
CA LEU A 27 -2.48 -10.22 -1.16
C LEU A 27 -3.22 -11.22 -0.27
N ASN A 28 -2.58 -12.34 0.01
CA ASN A 28 -3.02 -13.32 1.00
C ASN A 28 -2.24 -13.18 2.31
N THR A 29 -2.64 -13.91 3.33
CA THR A 29 -2.03 -13.90 4.67
C THR A 29 -0.51 -14.14 4.62
N ALA A 30 -0.04 -15.07 3.79
CA ALA A 30 1.39 -15.34 3.65
C ALA A 30 2.17 -14.17 3.04
N MET A 31 1.59 -13.46 2.07
CA MET A 31 2.20 -12.25 1.49
C MET A 31 2.27 -11.11 2.50
N TYR A 32 1.24 -10.91 3.32
CA TYR A 32 1.27 -9.93 4.40
C TYR A 32 2.39 -10.21 5.39
N GLN A 33 2.54 -11.46 5.81
CA GLN A 33 3.60 -11.87 6.72
C GLN A 33 4.98 -11.66 6.09
N GLN A 34 5.18 -12.17 4.88
CA GLN A 34 6.46 -12.06 4.17
C GLN A 34 6.86 -10.60 3.92
N LEU A 35 5.92 -9.75 3.45
CA LEU A 35 6.20 -8.33 3.21
C LEU A 35 6.53 -7.60 4.51
N GLY A 36 5.78 -7.87 5.59
CA GLY A 36 6.04 -7.29 6.90
C GLY A 36 7.43 -7.66 7.43
N ASP A 37 7.81 -8.93 7.33
CA ASP A 37 9.13 -9.41 7.77
C ASP A 37 10.27 -8.79 6.94
N LEU A 38 10.10 -8.71 5.60
CA LEU A 38 11.09 -8.09 4.70
C LEU A 38 11.26 -6.59 4.97
N LEU A 39 10.17 -5.85 5.19
CA LEU A 39 10.24 -4.42 5.49
C LEU A 39 10.83 -4.15 6.87
N LEU A 40 10.48 -4.96 7.88
CA LEU A 40 11.06 -4.86 9.22
C LEU A 40 12.58 -5.09 9.16
N ALA A 41 13.01 -6.18 8.54
CA ALA A 41 14.42 -6.49 8.36
C ALA A 41 15.15 -5.39 7.56
N ALA A 42 14.54 -4.89 6.49
CA ALA A 42 15.11 -3.80 5.69
C ALA A 42 15.24 -2.49 6.50
N GLY A 43 14.31 -2.22 7.41
CA GLY A 43 14.37 -1.07 8.32
C GLY A 43 15.62 -1.08 9.19
N GLU A 44 16.02 -2.24 9.68
CA GLU A 44 17.16 -2.46 10.59
C GLU A 44 18.51 -2.68 9.85
N ASP A 45 18.49 -3.15 8.60
CA ASP A 45 19.69 -3.48 7.84
C ASP A 45 20.48 -2.22 7.41
N PRO A 46 21.68 -1.96 7.93
CA PRO A 46 22.49 -0.79 7.53
C PRO A 46 22.91 -0.84 6.05
N GLY A 47 22.83 -1.98 5.40
CA GLY A 47 23.11 -2.15 3.96
C GLY A 47 21.95 -1.73 3.06
N VAL A 48 20.80 -1.30 3.61
CA VAL A 48 19.65 -0.80 2.84
C VAL A 48 19.48 0.70 3.08
N ASP A 49 19.53 1.49 2.02
CA ASP A 49 19.35 2.95 2.05
C ASP A 49 17.95 3.38 1.66
N ALA A 50 17.36 2.73 0.66
CA ALA A 50 16.03 3.03 0.13
C ALA A 50 15.32 1.74 -0.30
N ILE A 51 13.98 1.79 -0.29
CA ILE A 51 13.14 0.63 -0.62
C ILE A 51 12.16 1.04 -1.74
N ILE A 52 12.08 0.20 -2.79
CA ILE A 52 11.03 0.27 -3.80
C ILE A 52 10.05 -0.87 -3.56
N ILE A 53 8.75 -0.55 -3.60
CA ILE A 53 7.67 -1.54 -3.65
C ILE A 53 6.98 -1.45 -5.01
N THR A 54 6.77 -2.59 -5.66
CA THR A 54 6.17 -2.66 -7.01
C THR A 54 5.41 -3.96 -7.21
N GLY A 55 4.59 -4.02 -8.24
CA GLY A 55 3.98 -5.26 -8.77
C GLY A 55 4.53 -5.61 -10.16
N GLY A 56 5.66 -4.99 -10.56
CA GLY A 56 6.20 -5.09 -11.91
C GLY A 56 5.50 -4.16 -12.90
N ALA A 57 5.68 -4.43 -14.19
CA ALA A 57 5.24 -3.53 -15.26
C ALA A 57 3.72 -3.53 -15.50
N HIS A 58 2.97 -4.51 -15.01
CA HIS A 58 1.59 -4.74 -15.46
C HIS A 58 0.52 -4.54 -14.39
N CYS A 59 0.77 -4.95 -13.15
CA CYS A 59 -0.23 -4.88 -12.09
C CYS A 59 0.45 -4.72 -10.73
N PHE A 60 0.12 -3.65 -10.01
CA PHE A 60 0.63 -3.45 -8.67
C PHE A 60 0.00 -4.50 -7.73
N THR A 61 -1.27 -4.37 -7.41
CA THR A 61 -2.03 -5.40 -6.70
C THR A 61 -3.54 -5.16 -6.82
N ALA A 62 -4.29 -6.25 -6.96
CA ALA A 62 -5.76 -6.23 -6.90
C ALA A 62 -6.30 -6.10 -5.46
N GLY A 63 -5.44 -5.91 -4.45
CA GLY A 63 -5.83 -5.80 -3.05
C GLY A 63 -5.89 -7.14 -2.34
N ASN A 64 -6.77 -7.29 -1.37
CA ASN A 64 -6.92 -8.53 -0.61
C ASN A 64 -7.38 -9.70 -1.48
N ASP A 65 -6.77 -10.88 -1.29
CA ASP A 65 -7.32 -12.13 -1.81
C ASP A 65 -8.63 -12.42 -1.06
N LEU A 66 -9.77 -12.24 -1.74
CA LEU A 66 -11.10 -12.35 -1.13
C LEU A 66 -11.38 -13.74 -0.58
N ARG A 67 -10.83 -14.80 -1.21
CA ARG A 67 -10.97 -16.17 -0.72
C ARG A 67 -10.19 -16.36 0.56
N ASP A 68 -8.92 -15.96 0.60
CA ASP A 68 -8.11 -16.02 1.81
C ASP A 68 -8.74 -15.20 2.93
N PHE A 69 -9.33 -14.06 2.61
CA PHE A 69 -10.04 -13.20 3.57
C PHE A 69 -11.29 -13.83 4.18
N LEU A 70 -11.99 -14.69 3.42
CA LEU A 70 -13.12 -15.48 3.94
C LEU A 70 -12.67 -16.68 4.77
N ASP A 71 -11.62 -17.36 4.30
CA ASP A 71 -11.13 -18.60 4.91
C ASP A 71 -10.26 -18.29 6.17
N ASN A 72 -9.49 -17.19 6.13
CA ASN A 72 -8.54 -16.75 7.16
C ASN A 72 -8.72 -15.27 7.50
N PRO A 73 -9.92 -14.83 7.97
CA PRO A 73 -10.13 -13.43 8.29
C PRO A 73 -9.23 -12.97 9.44
N PRO A 74 -8.79 -11.69 9.44
CA PRO A 74 -8.07 -11.14 10.59
C PRO A 74 -8.97 -11.19 11.82
N THR A 75 -8.43 -11.66 12.95
CA THR A 75 -9.18 -11.88 14.19
C THR A 75 -8.88 -10.87 15.28
N ASP A 76 -7.70 -10.27 15.22
CA ASP A 76 -7.15 -9.33 16.20
C ASP A 76 -6.15 -8.37 15.53
N LEU A 77 -5.64 -7.42 16.31
CA LEU A 77 -4.68 -6.42 15.83
C LEU A 77 -3.28 -6.99 15.54
N ASP A 78 -2.99 -8.23 15.93
CA ASP A 78 -1.71 -8.89 15.64
C ASP A 78 -1.76 -9.73 14.36
N SER A 79 -2.91 -9.80 13.72
CA SER A 79 -3.08 -10.42 12.42
C SER A 79 -2.09 -9.84 11.39
N PRO A 80 -1.53 -10.64 10.46
CA PRO A 80 -0.45 -10.25 9.56
C PRO A 80 -0.69 -8.95 8.78
N VAL A 81 -1.92 -8.69 8.37
CA VAL A 81 -2.29 -7.44 7.66
C VAL A 81 -2.06 -6.20 8.53
N PHE A 82 -2.50 -6.21 9.79
CA PHE A 82 -2.35 -5.05 10.69
C PHE A 82 -0.91 -4.92 11.21
N ARG A 83 -0.19 -6.05 11.34
CA ARG A 83 1.25 -6.03 11.61
C ARG A 83 2.01 -5.35 10.47
N LEU A 84 1.72 -5.67 9.21
CA LEU A 84 2.31 -4.98 8.05
C LEU A 84 2.04 -3.47 8.11
N MET A 85 0.81 -3.05 8.39
CA MET A 85 0.46 -1.63 8.51
C MET A 85 1.35 -0.92 9.53
N ARG A 86 1.53 -1.50 10.73
CA ARG A 86 2.41 -0.94 11.76
C ARG A 86 3.87 -0.86 11.32
N VAL A 87 4.38 -1.90 10.65
CA VAL A 87 5.75 -1.91 10.13
C VAL A 87 5.96 -0.78 9.11
N VAL A 88 5.05 -0.61 8.17
CA VAL A 88 5.13 0.45 7.15
C VAL A 88 5.04 1.84 7.78
N MET A 89 4.14 2.04 8.73
CA MET A 89 4.02 3.33 9.46
C MET A 89 5.30 3.68 10.21
N GLY A 90 5.96 2.67 10.80
CA GLY A 90 7.20 2.84 11.57
C GLY A 90 8.48 2.92 10.72
N LEU A 91 8.39 2.73 9.40
CA LEU A 91 9.58 2.68 8.56
C LEU A 91 10.23 4.07 8.38
N ASP A 92 11.49 4.20 8.81
CA ASP A 92 12.27 5.44 8.73
C ASP A 92 13.02 5.62 7.39
N LYS A 93 13.25 4.52 6.65
CA LYS A 93 13.93 4.57 5.34
C LYS A 93 13.00 5.05 4.25
N PRO A 94 13.50 5.73 3.20
CA PRO A 94 12.70 6.11 2.05
C PRO A 94 11.97 4.89 1.45
N LEU A 95 10.66 5.00 1.28
CA LEU A 95 9.79 4.01 0.65
C LEU A 95 9.16 4.63 -0.59
N ILE A 96 9.46 4.06 -1.75
CA ILE A 96 9.00 4.52 -3.05
C ILE A 96 8.07 3.46 -3.63
N ALA A 97 6.90 3.85 -4.12
CA ALA A 97 6.03 2.96 -4.86
C ALA A 97 6.16 3.20 -6.36
N ALA A 98 6.39 2.12 -7.13
CA ALA A 98 6.27 2.11 -8.59
C ALA A 98 5.02 1.32 -8.98
N VAL A 99 3.99 2.05 -9.42
CA VAL A 99 2.63 1.53 -9.56
C VAL A 99 2.22 1.46 -11.03
N SER A 100 1.80 0.29 -11.48
CA SER A 100 1.25 0.08 -12.81
C SER A 100 0.02 -0.82 -12.73
N GLY A 101 -0.98 -0.60 -13.57
CA GLY A 101 -2.21 -1.37 -13.56
C GLY A 101 -3.01 -1.19 -12.27
N ALA A 102 -3.60 -2.25 -11.75
CA ALA A 102 -4.46 -2.20 -10.58
C ALA A 102 -3.69 -1.90 -9.28
N ALA A 103 -4.23 -0.95 -8.49
CA ALA A 103 -3.85 -0.67 -7.11
C ALA A 103 -5.15 -0.51 -6.29
N ILE A 104 -5.65 -1.61 -5.76
CA ILE A 104 -7.01 -1.71 -5.21
C ILE A 104 -6.97 -1.96 -3.69
N GLY A 105 -7.89 -1.33 -2.96
CA GLY A 105 -8.01 -1.49 -1.50
C GLY A 105 -6.70 -1.18 -0.79
N ILE A 106 -6.12 -2.16 -0.08
CA ILE A 106 -4.81 -2.02 0.59
C ILE A 106 -3.69 -1.62 -0.38
N GLY A 107 -3.78 -2.00 -1.68
CA GLY A 107 -2.83 -1.55 -2.68
C GLY A 107 -2.88 -0.04 -2.94
N ALA A 108 -4.03 0.59 -2.76
CA ALA A 108 -4.19 2.03 -2.86
C ALA A 108 -3.87 2.73 -1.52
N THR A 109 -4.31 2.18 -0.39
CA THR A 109 -4.07 2.80 0.93
C THR A 109 -2.61 2.70 1.37
N LEU A 110 -1.87 1.67 0.98
CA LEU A 110 -0.43 1.56 1.17
C LEU A 110 0.32 2.76 0.59
N LEU A 111 -0.15 3.32 -0.54
CA LEU A 111 0.49 4.46 -1.20
C LEU A 111 0.48 5.73 -0.33
N LEU A 112 -0.49 5.88 0.58
CA LEU A 112 -0.56 7.00 1.53
C LEU A 112 0.61 7.00 2.54
N HIS A 113 1.32 5.89 2.65
CA HIS A 113 2.46 5.71 3.55
C HIS A 113 3.81 5.71 2.82
N CYS A 114 3.80 5.72 1.48
CA CYS A 114 5.00 5.85 0.67
C CYS A 114 5.46 7.32 0.64
N ASP A 115 6.77 7.53 0.61
CA ASP A 115 7.34 8.88 0.56
C ASP A 115 7.25 9.46 -0.86
N GLN A 116 7.26 8.59 -1.85
CA GLN A 116 7.07 8.94 -3.26
C GLN A 116 6.24 7.85 -3.95
N VAL A 117 5.31 8.25 -4.77
CA VAL A 117 4.43 7.38 -5.55
C VAL A 117 4.54 7.76 -7.02
N LEU A 118 5.12 6.88 -7.81
CA LEU A 118 5.20 7.02 -9.26
C LEU A 118 4.17 6.09 -9.89
N VAL A 119 3.44 6.58 -10.87
CA VAL A 119 2.35 5.83 -11.52
C VAL A 119 2.54 5.78 -13.03
N SER A 120 2.01 4.73 -13.66
CA SER A 120 1.90 4.66 -15.12
C SER A 120 0.52 5.11 -15.61
N ARG A 121 0.37 5.37 -16.92
CA ARG A 121 -0.95 5.65 -17.53
C ARG A 121 -1.95 4.51 -17.35
N SER A 122 -1.47 3.28 -17.26
CA SER A 122 -2.34 2.11 -17.03
C SER A 122 -2.85 2.00 -15.60
N THR A 123 -2.33 2.80 -14.65
CA THR A 123 -2.68 2.73 -13.23
C THR A 123 -4.18 2.97 -13.01
N LYS A 124 -4.78 2.12 -12.16
CA LYS A 124 -6.17 2.18 -11.72
C LYS A 124 -6.22 2.09 -10.20
N LEU A 125 -6.46 3.23 -9.55
CA LEU A 125 -6.59 3.34 -8.09
C LEU A 125 -8.05 3.24 -7.67
N ARG A 126 -8.38 2.38 -6.74
CA ARG A 126 -9.74 2.22 -6.21
C ARG A 126 -9.72 1.74 -4.76
N MET A 127 -10.67 2.23 -3.97
CA MET A 127 -10.82 1.87 -2.54
C MET A 127 -12.26 1.35 -2.29
N PRO A 128 -12.57 0.09 -2.67
CA PRO A 128 -13.94 -0.44 -2.71
C PRO A 128 -14.45 -0.91 -1.35
N PHE A 129 -14.19 -0.18 -0.26
CA PHE A 129 -14.55 -0.60 1.09
C PHE A 129 -16.06 -0.74 1.27
N ALA A 130 -16.81 0.32 1.02
CA ALA A 130 -18.27 0.31 1.17
C ALA A 130 -18.97 -0.74 0.29
N PRO A 131 -18.61 -0.91 -1.02
CA PRO A 131 -19.15 -1.99 -1.83
C PRO A 131 -18.84 -3.40 -1.34
N LEU A 132 -17.75 -3.59 -0.59
CA LEU A 132 -17.37 -4.88 0.02
C LEU A 132 -18.02 -5.12 1.39
N GLY A 133 -18.78 -4.14 1.91
CA GLY A 133 -19.38 -4.21 3.24
C GLY A 133 -18.38 -4.02 4.38
N VAL A 134 -17.22 -3.38 4.09
CA VAL A 134 -16.19 -3.07 5.09
C VAL A 134 -15.94 -1.57 5.19
N CYS A 135 -15.26 -1.15 6.27
CA CYS A 135 -14.86 0.24 6.46
C CYS A 135 -13.47 0.51 5.84
N PRO A 136 -13.07 1.80 5.71
CA PRO A 136 -11.70 2.19 5.38
C PRO A 136 -10.68 1.60 6.35
N GLU A 137 -9.44 1.45 5.88
CA GLU A 137 -8.33 0.89 6.65
C GLU A 137 -7.03 1.67 6.40
N PHE A 138 -5.96 1.34 7.16
CA PHE A 138 -4.62 1.87 7.04
C PHE A 138 -4.53 3.40 7.19
N GLY A 139 -5.39 3.98 8.03
CA GLY A 139 -5.43 5.42 8.28
C GLY A 139 -6.04 6.23 7.14
N SER A 140 -6.64 5.57 6.13
CA SER A 140 -7.19 6.26 4.96
C SER A 140 -8.33 7.21 5.31
N SER A 141 -9.08 6.94 6.37
CA SER A 141 -10.15 7.84 6.86
C SER A 141 -9.63 9.16 7.45
N LEU A 142 -8.36 9.18 7.91
CA LEU A 142 -7.68 10.38 8.39
C LEU A 142 -6.86 11.04 7.27
N LEU A 143 -6.05 10.25 6.56
CA LEU A 143 -5.06 10.77 5.62
C LEU A 143 -5.69 11.35 4.35
N LEU A 144 -6.73 10.70 3.79
CA LEU A 144 -7.34 11.19 2.54
C LEU A 144 -8.05 12.53 2.69
N PRO A 145 -8.87 12.78 3.72
CA PRO A 145 -9.46 14.11 3.93
C PRO A 145 -8.40 15.20 4.12
N SER A 146 -7.30 14.86 4.81
CA SER A 146 -6.19 15.79 5.03
C SER A 146 -5.44 16.12 3.72
N LEU A 147 -5.23 15.10 2.87
CA LEU A 147 -4.47 15.24 1.63
C LEU A 147 -5.30 15.86 0.49
N LEU A 148 -6.56 15.43 0.33
CA LEU A 148 -7.39 15.71 -0.85
C LEU A 148 -8.55 16.67 -0.58
N GLY A 149 -8.83 16.96 0.70
CA GLY A 149 -10.07 17.58 1.14
C GLY A 149 -11.25 16.58 1.19
N GLN A 150 -12.28 16.95 1.98
CA GLN A 150 -13.41 16.07 2.30
C GLN A 150 -14.16 15.54 1.07
N ALA A 151 -14.39 16.37 0.06
CA ALA A 151 -15.20 15.98 -1.09
C ALA A 151 -14.56 14.87 -1.92
N ARG A 152 -13.25 14.97 -2.21
CA ARG A 152 -12.52 13.93 -2.95
C ARG A 152 -12.35 12.67 -2.13
N ALA A 153 -12.03 12.80 -0.84
CA ALA A 153 -11.93 11.67 0.08
C ALA A 153 -13.25 10.89 0.15
N ALA A 154 -14.40 11.57 0.28
CA ALA A 154 -15.71 10.94 0.25
C ALA A 154 -16.00 10.24 -1.09
N GLY A 155 -15.58 10.84 -2.22
CA GLY A 155 -15.67 10.19 -3.54
C GLY A 155 -14.94 8.85 -3.58
N LEU A 156 -13.74 8.77 -2.99
CA LEU A 156 -12.95 7.53 -2.94
C LEU A 156 -13.52 6.51 -1.94
N LEU A 157 -13.74 6.93 -0.69
CA LEU A 157 -14.08 6.02 0.41
C LEU A 157 -15.55 5.59 0.43
N LEU A 158 -16.47 6.47 0.03
CA LEU A 158 -17.91 6.19 0.02
C LEU A 158 -18.43 5.96 -1.41
N GLY A 159 -17.98 6.80 -2.35
CA GLY A 159 -18.44 6.77 -3.74
C GLY A 159 -17.74 5.73 -4.61
N ASN A 160 -16.68 5.06 -4.10
CA ASN A 160 -15.94 4.04 -4.83
C ASN A 160 -15.41 4.52 -6.20
N VAL A 161 -15.02 5.79 -6.27
CA VAL A 161 -14.48 6.39 -7.51
C VAL A 161 -13.20 5.67 -7.91
N LEU A 162 -13.09 5.39 -9.20
CA LEU A 162 -11.87 4.88 -9.83
C LEU A 162 -11.07 6.06 -10.36
N LEU A 163 -9.81 6.19 -9.96
CA LEU A 163 -8.87 7.14 -10.53
C LEU A 163 -7.90 6.42 -11.48
N ASP A 164 -7.61 7.05 -12.60
CA ASP A 164 -6.46 6.69 -13.43
C ASP A 164 -5.17 7.36 -12.95
N GLY A 165 -4.04 7.06 -13.61
CA GLY A 165 -2.73 7.61 -13.24
C GLY A 165 -2.67 9.12 -13.35
N GLU A 166 -3.29 9.73 -14.39
CA GLU A 166 -3.33 11.18 -14.57
C GLU A 166 -4.10 11.86 -13.44
N GLN A 167 -5.25 11.33 -13.11
CA GLN A 167 -6.08 11.82 -12.01
C GLN A 167 -5.39 11.65 -10.65
N ALA A 168 -4.66 10.55 -10.44
CA ALA A 168 -3.90 10.32 -9.22
C ALA A 168 -2.84 11.42 -9.00
N VAL A 169 -2.10 11.80 -10.06
CA VAL A 169 -1.15 12.91 -10.00
C VAL A 169 -1.87 14.25 -9.83
N ALA A 170 -2.92 14.51 -10.62
CA ALA A 170 -3.67 15.77 -10.55
C ALA A 170 -4.34 16.00 -9.18
N TRP A 171 -4.64 14.92 -8.44
CA TRP A 171 -5.21 15.00 -7.09
C TRP A 171 -4.13 15.03 -6.00
N GLY A 172 -2.87 14.76 -6.32
CA GLY A 172 -1.77 14.72 -5.35
C GLY A 172 -1.62 13.39 -4.59
N LEU A 173 -2.26 12.32 -5.08
CA LEU A 173 -2.06 10.95 -4.57
C LEU A 173 -0.78 10.32 -5.14
N ALA A 174 -0.31 10.78 -6.28
CA ALA A 174 0.93 10.37 -6.90
C ALA A 174 1.79 11.58 -7.26
N ASN A 175 3.11 11.39 -7.36
CA ASN A 175 4.08 12.43 -7.61
C ASN A 175 4.37 12.59 -9.11
N GLU A 176 4.48 11.48 -9.85
CA GLU A 176 4.87 11.48 -11.25
C GLU A 176 4.06 10.48 -12.07
N LEU A 177 3.76 10.86 -13.34
CA LEU A 177 3.12 10.00 -14.33
C LEU A 177 4.14 9.56 -15.38
N HIS A 178 4.15 8.28 -15.69
CA HIS A 178 4.99 7.67 -16.73
C HIS A 178 4.13 6.96 -17.78
N GLU A 179 4.67 6.74 -18.98
CA GLU A 179 3.92 6.19 -20.11
C GLU A 179 3.49 4.75 -19.84
N ASP A 180 4.41 3.94 -19.26
CA ASP A 180 4.20 2.54 -18.95
C ASP A 180 4.85 2.13 -17.62
N GLY A 181 4.67 0.85 -17.23
CA GLY A 181 5.18 0.35 -15.96
C GLY A 181 6.70 0.15 -15.93
N GLU A 182 7.34 -0.07 -17.08
CA GLU A 182 8.80 -0.19 -17.16
C GLU A 182 9.45 1.17 -16.94
N GLN A 183 8.95 2.21 -17.59
CA GLN A 183 9.41 3.59 -17.37
C GLN A 183 9.14 4.05 -15.95
N CYS A 184 7.98 3.71 -15.38
CA CYS A 184 7.63 4.00 -14.00
C CYS A 184 8.65 3.37 -13.02
N LEU A 185 8.97 2.08 -13.17
CA LEU A 185 9.95 1.39 -12.33
C LEU A 185 11.37 1.95 -12.53
N ALA A 186 11.75 2.26 -13.76
CA ALA A 186 13.06 2.87 -14.06
C ALA A 186 13.18 4.26 -13.41
N ALA A 187 12.13 5.07 -13.43
CA ALA A 187 12.09 6.37 -12.76
C ALA A 187 12.17 6.23 -11.23
N ALA A 188 11.46 5.25 -10.64
CA ALA A 188 11.55 4.96 -9.22
C ALA A 188 12.97 4.55 -8.80
N ARG A 189 13.65 3.71 -9.59
CA ARG A 189 15.06 3.35 -9.38
C ARG A 189 15.99 4.57 -9.47
N LYS A 190 15.78 5.43 -10.46
CA LYS A 190 16.55 6.67 -10.61
C LYS A 190 16.39 7.58 -9.40
N LEU A 191 15.14 7.78 -8.93
CA LEU A 191 14.85 8.57 -7.74
C LEU A 191 15.50 7.97 -6.49
N ALA A 192 15.39 6.65 -6.29
CA ALA A 192 16.04 5.95 -5.17
C ALA A 192 17.56 6.15 -5.18
N ARG A 193 18.21 6.02 -6.36
CA ARG A 193 19.66 6.29 -6.52
C ARG A 193 20.00 7.74 -6.18
N GLN A 194 19.18 8.70 -6.55
CA GLN A 194 19.36 10.09 -6.16
C GLN A 194 19.30 10.25 -4.62
N LEU A 195 18.31 9.65 -3.96
CA LEU A 195 18.18 9.72 -2.49
C LEU A 195 19.40 9.08 -1.78
N GLN A 196 20.02 8.05 -2.36
CA GLN A 196 21.22 7.44 -1.82
C GLN A 196 22.43 8.39 -1.82
N THR A 197 22.47 9.40 -2.69
CA THR A 197 23.55 10.40 -2.69
C THR A 197 23.47 11.40 -1.54
N TYR A 198 22.35 11.45 -0.82
CA TYR A 198 22.15 12.37 0.29
C TYR A 198 22.59 11.77 1.62
N PRO A 199 22.98 12.57 2.62
CA PRO A 199 23.26 12.08 3.97
C PRO A 199 22.05 11.32 4.54
N GLN A 200 22.18 10.01 4.72
CA GLN A 200 21.08 9.13 5.11
C GLN A 200 20.45 9.50 6.46
N ALA A 201 21.26 9.95 7.41
CA ALA A 201 20.76 10.44 8.69
C ALA A 201 19.79 11.63 8.54
N ALA A 202 20.11 12.57 7.65
CA ALA A 202 19.26 13.73 7.38
C ALA A 202 17.93 13.33 6.73
N LEU A 203 17.94 12.40 5.76
CA LEU A 203 16.72 11.85 5.16
C LEU A 203 15.79 11.23 6.20
N ARG A 204 16.34 10.35 7.04
CA ARG A 204 15.55 9.66 8.10
C ARG A 204 14.99 10.64 9.12
N ILE A 205 15.76 11.65 9.54
CA ILE A 205 15.28 12.69 10.45
C ILE A 205 14.16 13.51 9.79
N SER A 206 14.34 13.92 8.52
CA SER A 206 13.33 14.67 7.78
C SER A 206 12.02 13.89 7.65
N LYS A 207 12.10 12.60 7.27
CA LYS A 207 10.93 11.72 7.19
C LYS A 207 10.22 11.59 8.53
N ARG A 208 10.97 11.40 9.63
CA ARG A 208 10.44 11.34 10.99
C ARG A 208 9.69 12.62 11.35
N LEU A 209 10.32 13.78 11.16
CA LEU A 209 9.71 15.08 11.46
C LEU A 209 8.40 15.32 10.70
N MET A 210 8.32 14.89 9.42
CA MET A 210 7.08 14.98 8.65
C MET A 210 5.96 14.10 9.21
N LYS A 211 6.30 12.91 9.75
CA LYS A 211 5.33 11.93 10.27
C LYS A 211 4.96 12.17 11.74
N ASP A 212 5.87 12.70 12.54
CA ASP A 212 5.71 12.78 14.01
C ASP A 212 4.54 13.66 14.44
N SER A 213 4.21 14.71 13.69
CA SER A 213 3.11 15.63 14.02
C SER A 213 1.73 14.95 14.05
N GLN A 214 1.54 13.89 13.26
CA GLN A 214 0.28 13.16 13.16
C GLN A 214 0.38 11.71 13.64
N ARG A 215 1.56 11.27 14.13
CA ARG A 215 1.84 9.86 14.46
C ARG A 215 0.81 9.28 15.44
N ALA A 216 0.60 9.92 16.56
CA ALA A 216 -0.30 9.42 17.61
C ALA A 216 -1.76 9.32 17.12
N GLU A 217 -2.21 10.31 16.36
CA GLU A 217 -3.56 10.32 15.80
C GLU A 217 -3.71 9.24 14.72
N LEU A 218 -2.70 9.06 13.87
CA LEU A 218 -2.68 8.02 12.84
C LEU A 218 -2.68 6.62 13.47
N GLU A 219 -1.86 6.36 14.48
CA GLU A 219 -1.82 5.07 15.20
C GLU A 219 -3.18 4.75 15.84
N ALA A 220 -3.80 5.72 16.50
CA ALA A 220 -5.12 5.57 17.09
C ALA A 220 -6.21 5.33 16.02
N THR A 221 -6.12 6.04 14.89
CA THR A 221 -7.06 5.87 13.76
C THR A 221 -6.93 4.48 13.16
N VAL A 222 -5.70 4.03 12.85
CA VAL A 222 -5.47 2.68 12.28
C VAL A 222 -5.95 1.59 13.24
N ALA A 223 -5.70 1.72 14.54
CA ALA A 223 -6.19 0.77 15.53
C ALA A 223 -7.73 0.69 15.54
N ARG A 224 -8.40 1.84 15.50
CA ARG A 224 -9.88 1.93 15.45
C ARG A 224 -10.43 1.37 14.15
N GLU A 225 -9.87 1.77 12.99
CA GLU A 225 -10.25 1.24 11.68
C GLU A 225 -10.10 -0.28 11.65
N SER A 226 -8.97 -0.81 12.12
CA SER A 226 -8.68 -2.25 12.15
C SER A 226 -9.72 -3.02 12.97
N GLN A 227 -10.10 -2.49 14.14
CA GLN A 227 -11.13 -3.10 14.98
C GLN A 227 -12.50 -3.12 14.28
N LEU A 228 -12.92 -1.98 13.72
CA LEU A 228 -14.17 -1.88 12.98
C LEU A 228 -14.16 -2.74 11.71
N PHE A 229 -13.02 -2.85 11.04
CA PHE A 229 -12.86 -3.70 9.86
C PHE A 229 -13.08 -5.19 10.19
N ILE A 230 -12.51 -5.66 11.32
CA ILE A 230 -12.76 -7.01 11.84
C ILE A 230 -14.26 -7.22 12.14
N GLU A 231 -14.91 -6.23 12.75
CA GLU A 231 -16.35 -6.28 13.06
C GLU A 231 -17.17 -6.36 11.77
N CYS A 232 -16.88 -5.53 10.77
CA CYS A 232 -17.53 -5.56 9.45
C CYS A 232 -17.41 -6.93 8.78
N LEU A 233 -16.21 -7.54 8.77
CA LEU A 233 -16.00 -8.87 8.17
C LEU A 233 -16.80 -9.99 8.83
N ARG A 234 -17.26 -9.80 10.06
CA ARG A 234 -18.11 -10.77 10.78
C ARG A 234 -19.58 -10.66 10.43
N THR A 235 -20.00 -9.56 9.78
CA THR A 235 -21.41 -9.35 9.40
C THR A 235 -21.83 -10.31 8.28
N GLU A 236 -23.10 -10.68 8.27
CA GLU A 236 -23.68 -11.50 7.20
C GLU A 236 -23.63 -10.76 5.85
N GLU A 237 -23.81 -9.44 5.86
CA GLU A 237 -23.78 -8.60 4.67
C GLU A 237 -22.43 -8.64 3.97
N ALA A 238 -21.33 -8.38 4.68
CA ALA A 238 -19.98 -8.43 4.12
C ALA A 238 -19.66 -9.84 3.60
N ARG A 239 -19.97 -10.89 4.37
CA ARG A 239 -19.75 -12.28 3.96
C ARG A 239 -20.51 -12.64 2.70
N ALA A 240 -21.77 -12.24 2.59
CA ALA A 240 -22.58 -12.49 1.40
C ALA A 240 -22.00 -11.80 0.15
N VAL A 241 -21.52 -10.55 0.29
CA VAL A 241 -20.87 -9.82 -0.80
C VAL A 241 -19.59 -10.54 -1.24
N LEU A 242 -18.71 -10.89 -0.30
CA LEU A 242 -17.45 -11.56 -0.59
C LEU A 242 -17.68 -12.92 -1.25
N GLN A 243 -18.63 -13.72 -0.76
CA GLN A 243 -18.98 -15.03 -1.34
C GLN A 243 -19.50 -14.92 -2.78
N ARG A 244 -20.27 -13.87 -3.09
CA ARG A 244 -20.74 -13.62 -4.46
C ARG A 244 -19.58 -13.32 -5.41
N LEU A 245 -18.66 -12.40 -5.01
CA LEU A 245 -17.51 -12.00 -5.82
C LEU A 245 -16.49 -13.10 -6.07
N ILE A 246 -16.47 -14.16 -5.23
CA ILE A 246 -15.59 -15.31 -5.44
C ILE A 246 -16.17 -16.31 -6.43
N LYS A 247 -17.50 -16.32 -6.62
CA LYS A 247 -18.21 -17.25 -7.53
C LYS A 247 -18.27 -16.75 -8.97
N ASP A 248 -18.24 -15.43 -9.13
CA ASP A 248 -18.22 -14.74 -10.42
C ASP A 248 -16.78 -14.70 -10.99
#